data_ef2ec141e0464a91f42a1aa258653551
#
_entry.id   ef2ec141e0464a91f42a1aa258653551
#
_cell.length_a   1.000
_cell.length_b   1.000
_cell.length_c   1.000
_cell.angle_alpha   90.00
_cell.angle_beta   90.00
_cell.angle_gamma   90.00
#
_symmetry.space_group_name_H-M   'P 1'
#
loop_
_entity.id
_entity.type
_entity.pdbx_description
1 polymer ?
#
loop_
_entity_poly.entity_id
_entity_poly.type
_entity_poly.pdbx_seq_one_letter_code
_entity_poly.pdbx_strand_id
1 'polypeptide(L)'
;EYDLEFSKAISRNPTVYRGFPFQVEVAIGYGGELDQEGSAKLNRFSNKVPLLYEEGSCALTKGVKSITWKSYGLHNSSGSMPTGPAVIVIHIASTWVPFTSESKAAVSNYPAISKEIKLAIQEAGRSLQSYVRKKRKAGLEEEKRQKFKGYATEVAGAVAKLIAKDSYKIKKEELEKSTTKIEKSLLATAETMYSSGKELDETEEEDE
;
A
#
# COMPACT_ATOMS: atom_id res chain seq x y z
N GLU A 1 15.22 -0.88 13.28
CA GLU A 1 14.05 -1.75 13.07
C GLU A 1 12.86 -0.82 12.85
N TYR A 2 12.02 -1.11 11.84
CA TYR A 2 10.82 -0.32 11.55
C TYR A 2 9.62 -1.19 11.86
N ASP A 3 8.63 -0.63 12.55
CA ASP A 3 7.30 -1.22 12.56
C ASP A 3 6.64 -0.93 11.21
N LEU A 4 6.34 -1.98 10.43
CA LEU A 4 5.84 -1.89 9.07
C LEU A 4 4.49 -2.58 8.95
N GLU A 5 3.54 -1.95 8.29
CA GLU A 5 2.24 -2.57 7.99
C GLU A 5 2.36 -3.62 6.87
N PHE A 6 3.28 -3.42 5.95
CA PHE A 6 3.53 -4.33 4.83
C PHE A 6 5.03 -4.43 4.56
N SER A 7 5.48 -5.64 4.27
CA SER A 7 6.83 -5.89 3.76
C SER A 7 6.83 -7.01 2.72
N LYS A 8 7.63 -6.84 1.67
CA LYS A 8 7.83 -7.87 0.64
C LYS A 8 9.27 -7.84 0.15
N ALA A 9 9.91 -9.00 0.16
CA ALA A 9 11.22 -9.20 -0.43
C ALA A 9 11.11 -10.09 -1.67
N ILE A 10 11.90 -9.78 -2.69
CA ILE A 10 12.00 -10.49 -3.97
C ILE A 10 13.47 -10.74 -4.26
N SER A 11 13.81 -11.98 -4.60
CA SER A 11 15.12 -12.36 -5.12
C SER A 11 14.96 -12.79 -6.57
N ARG A 12 15.65 -12.12 -7.49
CA ARG A 12 15.66 -12.49 -8.92
C ARG A 12 16.57 -13.71 -9.14
N ASN A 13 16.27 -14.48 -10.16
CA ASN A 13 17.19 -15.53 -10.59
C ASN A 13 18.53 -14.92 -11.02
N PRO A 14 19.67 -15.58 -10.72
CA PRO A 14 20.98 -15.11 -11.16
C PRO A 14 21.05 -14.94 -12.68
N THR A 15 21.63 -13.82 -13.10
CA THR A 15 21.88 -13.48 -14.51
C THR A 15 23.38 -13.26 -14.72
N VAL A 16 23.86 -13.41 -15.94
CA VAL A 16 25.29 -13.27 -16.27
C VAL A 16 25.55 -11.96 -16.99
N TYR A 17 26.56 -11.21 -16.55
CA TYR A 17 27.10 -10.05 -17.24
C TYR A 17 28.62 -10.16 -17.39
N ARG A 18 29.10 -10.11 -18.63
CA ARG A 18 30.54 -10.25 -18.97
C ARG A 18 31.21 -11.52 -18.38
N GLY A 19 30.48 -12.62 -18.32
CA GLY A 19 30.96 -13.87 -17.76
C GLY A 19 30.83 -14.01 -16.24
N PHE A 20 30.42 -12.96 -15.54
CA PHE A 20 30.23 -12.99 -14.09
C PHE A 20 28.73 -13.10 -13.74
N PRO A 21 28.34 -14.06 -12.90
CA PRO A 21 26.97 -14.15 -12.41
C PRO A 21 26.70 -13.01 -11.41
N PHE A 22 25.49 -12.45 -11.47
CA PHE A 22 24.99 -11.51 -10.48
C PHE A 22 23.54 -11.79 -10.17
N GLN A 23 23.11 -11.43 -8.97
CA GLN A 23 21.74 -11.54 -8.49
C GLN A 23 21.29 -10.19 -7.91
N VAL A 24 20.05 -9.83 -8.16
CA VAL A 24 19.43 -8.63 -7.60
C VAL A 24 18.30 -9.03 -6.66
N GLU A 25 18.31 -8.45 -5.49
CA GLU A 25 17.29 -8.61 -4.47
C GLU A 25 16.71 -7.24 -4.11
N VAL A 26 15.40 -7.18 -3.92
CA VAL A 26 14.70 -5.96 -3.55
C VAL A 26 13.73 -6.28 -2.42
N ALA A 27 13.72 -5.45 -1.39
CA ALA A 27 12.68 -5.46 -0.38
C ALA A 27 12.01 -4.09 -0.32
N ILE A 28 10.69 -4.09 -0.19
CA ILE A 28 9.88 -2.89 0.02
C ILE A 28 9.13 -3.07 1.33
N GLY A 29 9.28 -2.07 2.22
CA GLY A 29 8.47 -1.90 3.42
C GLY A 29 7.56 -0.69 3.26
N TYR A 30 6.34 -0.74 3.82
CA TYR A 30 5.35 0.33 3.68
C TYR A 30 4.54 0.52 4.95
N GLY A 31 4.22 1.77 5.26
CA GLY A 31 3.34 2.15 6.38
C GLY A 31 4.03 2.11 7.74
N GLY A 32 3.23 1.96 8.80
CA GLY A 32 3.71 1.98 10.18
C GLY A 32 4.29 3.32 10.60
N GLU A 33 5.46 3.31 11.21
CA GLU A 33 6.16 4.51 11.71
C GLU A 33 6.87 5.33 10.62
N LEU A 34 6.74 4.94 9.34
CA LEU A 34 7.39 5.67 8.24
C LEU A 34 6.68 7.00 7.96
N ASP A 35 7.48 8.02 7.58
CA ASP A 35 6.99 9.35 7.25
C ASP A 35 6.03 9.31 6.05
N GLN A 36 4.81 9.81 6.27
CA GLN A 36 3.71 9.78 5.29
C GLN A 36 3.95 10.74 4.12
N GLU A 37 4.61 11.87 4.35
CA GLU A 37 4.80 12.94 3.36
C GLU A 37 6.23 13.04 2.84
N GLY A 38 7.17 12.35 3.48
CA GLY A 38 8.58 12.36 3.12
C GLY A 38 8.92 11.54 1.88
N SER A 39 10.15 11.69 1.40
CA SER A 39 10.70 10.79 0.38
C SER A 39 10.94 9.41 0.97
N ALA A 40 10.62 8.37 0.21
CA ALA A 40 10.91 7.00 0.60
C ALA A 40 12.41 6.81 0.89
N LYS A 41 12.72 6.10 1.96
CA LYS A 41 14.10 5.80 2.33
C LYS A 41 14.67 4.73 1.40
N LEU A 42 15.87 4.96 0.86
CA LEU A 42 16.57 4.00 0.02
C LEU A 42 17.84 3.49 0.71
N ASN A 43 17.90 2.18 0.94
CA ASN A 43 19.07 1.49 1.42
C ASN A 43 19.67 0.63 0.30
N ARG A 44 20.95 0.82 0.01
CA ARG A 44 21.66 0.16 -1.10
C ARG A 44 22.76 -0.72 -0.55
N PHE A 45 22.86 -1.94 -1.07
CA PHE A 45 23.87 -2.91 -0.65
C PHE A 45 24.53 -3.57 -1.85
N SER A 46 25.80 -3.89 -1.69
CA SER A 46 26.57 -4.72 -2.62
C SER A 46 27.33 -5.77 -1.83
N ASN A 47 27.11 -7.06 -2.14
CA ASN A 47 27.71 -8.18 -1.40
C ASN A 47 27.58 -8.01 0.13
N LYS A 48 26.37 -7.62 0.60
CA LYS A 48 26.00 -7.35 1.99
C LYS A 48 26.65 -6.08 2.60
N VAL A 49 27.47 -5.33 1.86
CA VAL A 49 28.08 -4.08 2.31
C VAL A 49 27.17 -2.91 1.94
N PRO A 50 26.84 -2.00 2.88
CA PRO A 50 26.03 -0.83 2.57
C PRO A 50 26.81 0.17 1.70
N LEU A 51 26.09 0.77 0.72
CA LEU A 51 26.61 1.82 -0.15
C LEU A 51 26.12 3.17 0.36
N LEU A 52 26.94 3.87 1.12
CA LEU A 52 26.54 5.10 1.82
C LEU A 52 26.75 6.38 0.99
N TYR A 53 27.64 6.33 -0.01
CA TYR A 53 28.08 7.51 -0.78
C TYR A 53 27.66 7.41 -2.24
N GLU A 54 27.83 8.50 -3.00
CA GLU A 54 27.60 8.59 -4.45
C GLU A 54 26.21 8.07 -4.90
N GLU A 55 25.18 8.40 -4.14
CA GLU A 55 23.81 7.91 -4.40
C GLU A 55 23.33 8.24 -5.81
N GLY A 56 23.57 9.46 -6.29
CA GLY A 56 23.09 9.94 -7.58
C GLY A 56 23.71 9.21 -8.78
N SER A 57 24.96 8.73 -8.68
CA SER A 57 25.65 8.01 -9.76
C SER A 57 25.29 6.52 -9.81
N CYS A 58 24.79 5.95 -8.70
CA CYS A 58 24.56 4.54 -8.50
C CYS A 58 23.41 3.99 -9.36
N ALA A 59 23.65 2.86 -10.04
CA ALA A 59 22.64 2.16 -10.84
C ALA A 59 21.42 1.75 -10.01
N LEU A 60 21.60 1.39 -8.74
CA LEU A 60 20.50 1.00 -7.85
C LEU A 60 19.54 2.17 -7.64
N THR A 61 20.04 3.37 -7.34
CA THR A 61 19.24 4.59 -7.21
C THR A 61 18.57 4.99 -8.52
N LYS A 62 19.30 4.93 -9.64
CA LYS A 62 18.74 5.21 -10.98
C LYS A 62 17.62 4.24 -11.32
N GLY A 63 17.75 2.99 -10.93
CA GLY A 63 16.70 1.98 -11.05
C GLY A 63 15.41 2.42 -10.34
N VAL A 64 15.48 2.81 -9.06
CA VAL A 64 14.33 3.30 -8.28
C VAL A 64 13.69 4.53 -8.93
N LYS A 65 14.50 5.53 -9.30
CA LYS A 65 14.02 6.77 -9.92
C LYS A 65 13.39 6.57 -11.30
N SER A 66 13.72 5.46 -12.00
CA SER A 66 13.17 5.16 -13.32
C SER A 66 11.80 4.50 -13.30
N ILE A 67 11.28 4.14 -12.14
CA ILE A 67 9.98 3.48 -11.97
C ILE A 67 8.86 4.51 -11.85
N THR A 68 7.70 4.21 -12.46
CA THR A 68 6.47 5.00 -12.29
C THR A 68 5.73 4.53 -11.04
N TRP A 69 6.11 5.07 -9.88
CA TRP A 69 5.62 4.64 -8.57
C TRP A 69 4.13 4.90 -8.33
N LYS A 70 3.53 5.83 -9.10
CA LYS A 70 2.07 6.05 -9.06
C LYS A 70 1.26 4.78 -9.30
N SER A 71 1.77 3.89 -10.17
CA SER A 71 1.12 2.59 -10.42
C SER A 71 1.11 1.68 -9.20
N TYR A 72 2.03 1.88 -8.26
CA TYR A 72 2.18 1.07 -7.05
C TYR A 72 1.67 1.74 -5.77
N GLY A 73 0.99 2.89 -5.91
CA GLY A 73 0.36 3.59 -4.78
C GLY A 73 1.26 4.60 -4.05
N LEU A 74 2.46 4.88 -4.58
CA LEU A 74 3.34 5.95 -4.13
C LEU A 74 3.36 7.10 -5.13
N HIS A 75 3.60 8.33 -4.67
CA HIS A 75 3.71 9.47 -5.56
C HIS A 75 5.16 9.68 -6.00
N ASN A 76 5.39 10.01 -7.26
CA ASN A 76 6.67 10.53 -7.71
C ASN A 76 6.52 11.45 -8.92
N SER A 77 7.44 12.40 -9.06
CA SER A 77 7.70 13.08 -10.32
C SER A 77 8.67 12.24 -11.16
N SER A 78 8.64 12.38 -12.48
CA SER A 78 9.53 11.62 -13.36
C SER A 78 11.00 11.82 -12.97
N GLY A 79 11.72 10.72 -12.76
CA GLY A 79 13.14 10.75 -12.37
C GLY A 79 13.44 11.13 -10.90
N SER A 80 12.41 11.29 -10.06
CA SER A 80 12.60 11.55 -8.62
C SER A 80 12.43 10.27 -7.79
N MET A 81 12.83 10.36 -6.52
CA MET A 81 12.49 9.34 -5.53
C MET A 81 10.98 9.32 -5.29
N PRO A 82 10.39 8.16 -5.00
CA PRO A 82 8.99 8.11 -4.59
C PRO A 82 8.79 8.83 -3.25
N THR A 83 7.61 9.45 -3.09
CA THR A 83 7.16 10.06 -1.83
C THR A 83 6.05 9.21 -1.22
N GLY A 84 6.07 9.11 0.10
CA GLY A 84 5.15 8.31 0.90
C GLY A 84 5.86 7.41 1.91
N PRO A 85 5.10 6.73 2.77
CA PRO A 85 5.63 5.94 3.88
C PRO A 85 6.25 4.62 3.41
N ALA A 86 7.36 4.70 2.68
CA ALA A 86 8.02 3.53 2.14
C ALA A 86 9.53 3.51 2.44
N VAL A 87 10.06 2.31 2.62
CA VAL A 87 11.49 2.01 2.64
C VAL A 87 11.79 0.99 1.56
N ILE A 88 12.80 1.27 0.74
CA ILE A 88 13.23 0.42 -0.36
C ILE A 88 14.66 -0.04 -0.04
N VAL A 89 14.87 -1.33 -0.05
CA VAL A 89 16.20 -1.94 0.12
C VAL A 89 16.54 -2.65 -1.17
N ILE A 90 17.71 -2.35 -1.74
CA ILE A 90 18.20 -3.02 -2.95
C ILE A 90 19.59 -3.58 -2.67
N HIS A 91 19.76 -4.85 -2.99
CA HIS A 91 21.00 -5.57 -2.85
C HIS A 91 21.42 -6.16 -4.21
N ILE A 92 22.69 -6.02 -4.55
CA ILE A 92 23.31 -6.74 -5.67
C ILE A 92 24.40 -7.66 -5.14
N ALA A 93 24.32 -8.93 -5.48
CA ALA A 93 25.33 -9.92 -5.17
C ALA A 93 26.03 -10.38 -6.47
N SER A 94 27.34 -10.37 -6.49
CA SER A 94 28.15 -10.86 -7.63
C SER A 94 29.57 -11.18 -7.18
N THR A 95 30.21 -12.10 -7.85
CA THR A 95 31.65 -12.33 -7.70
C THR A 95 32.47 -11.16 -8.22
N TRP A 96 31.91 -10.35 -9.14
CA TRP A 96 32.51 -9.13 -9.66
C TRP A 96 31.42 -8.06 -9.83
N VAL A 97 31.33 -7.13 -8.89
CA VAL A 97 30.43 -6.00 -8.97
C VAL A 97 31.09 -4.87 -9.71
N PRO A 98 30.51 -4.37 -10.84
CA PRO A 98 31.09 -3.25 -11.56
C PRO A 98 30.81 -1.94 -10.82
N PHE A 99 31.78 -1.45 -10.08
CA PHE A 99 31.70 -0.15 -9.41
C PHE A 99 32.10 0.99 -10.34
N THR A 100 31.67 2.20 -10.01
CA THR A 100 32.02 3.44 -10.73
C THR A 100 33.43 3.90 -10.47
N SER A 101 34.00 3.55 -9.30
CA SER A 101 35.31 3.95 -8.83
C SER A 101 35.91 2.91 -7.89
N GLU A 102 37.18 3.07 -7.56
CA GLU A 102 37.91 2.20 -6.62
C GLU A 102 37.36 2.28 -5.19
N SER A 103 36.72 3.39 -4.84
CA SER A 103 36.03 3.56 -3.54
C SER A 103 34.85 2.60 -3.33
N LYS A 104 34.38 1.93 -4.40
CA LYS A 104 33.23 0.98 -4.39
C LYS A 104 31.95 1.60 -3.81
N ALA A 105 31.79 2.91 -3.96
CA ALA A 105 30.67 3.66 -3.39
C ALA A 105 29.38 3.53 -4.20
N ALA A 106 29.48 3.27 -5.51
CA ALA A 106 28.34 3.19 -6.41
C ALA A 106 28.53 2.12 -7.49
N VAL A 107 27.43 1.44 -7.85
CA VAL A 107 27.37 0.43 -8.91
C VAL A 107 27.20 1.14 -10.26
N SER A 108 28.00 0.73 -11.26
CA SER A 108 27.95 1.27 -12.62
C SER A 108 26.65 0.91 -13.32
N ASN A 109 26.17 1.83 -14.14
CA ASN A 109 24.89 1.71 -14.84
C ASN A 109 25.04 0.95 -16.17
N TYR A 110 25.12 -0.37 -16.11
CA TYR A 110 25.09 -1.21 -17.31
C TYR A 110 23.67 -1.70 -17.65
N PRO A 111 23.30 -1.79 -18.95
CA PRO A 111 21.93 -2.12 -19.37
C PRO A 111 21.42 -3.45 -18.79
N ALA A 112 22.26 -4.49 -18.75
CA ALA A 112 21.87 -5.79 -18.20
C ALA A 112 21.52 -5.70 -16.70
N ILE A 113 22.37 -5.01 -15.93
CA ILE A 113 22.17 -4.82 -14.48
C ILE A 113 20.94 -3.95 -14.22
N SER A 114 20.82 -2.84 -14.96
CA SER A 114 19.67 -1.93 -14.83
C SER A 114 18.34 -2.59 -15.17
N LYS A 115 18.33 -3.51 -16.14
CA LYS A 115 17.14 -4.30 -16.49
C LYS A 115 16.71 -5.18 -15.32
N GLU A 116 17.62 -5.94 -14.72
CA GLU A 116 17.28 -6.82 -13.59
C GLU A 116 16.85 -6.03 -12.34
N ILE A 117 17.49 -4.86 -12.08
CA ILE A 117 17.07 -3.97 -11.01
C ILE A 117 15.61 -3.50 -11.22
N LYS A 118 15.27 -3.06 -12.44
CA LYS A 118 13.91 -2.63 -12.77
C LYS A 118 12.91 -3.75 -12.61
N LEU A 119 13.20 -4.94 -13.11
CA LEU A 119 12.32 -6.10 -13.00
C LEU A 119 12.09 -6.50 -11.54
N ALA A 120 13.14 -6.51 -10.71
CA ALA A 120 13.01 -6.79 -9.28
C ALA A 120 12.11 -5.76 -8.57
N ILE A 121 12.30 -4.46 -8.85
CA ILE A 121 11.50 -3.40 -8.25
C ILE A 121 10.04 -3.50 -8.71
N GLN A 122 9.79 -3.75 -10.00
CA GLN A 122 8.44 -3.90 -10.53
C GLN A 122 7.71 -5.10 -9.92
N GLU A 123 8.41 -6.20 -9.68
CA GLU A 123 7.84 -7.40 -9.06
C GLU A 123 7.45 -7.13 -7.59
N ALA A 124 8.34 -6.53 -6.80
CA ALA A 124 8.03 -6.10 -5.44
C ALA A 124 6.93 -5.04 -5.42
N GLY A 125 6.93 -4.11 -6.39
CA GLY A 125 5.94 -3.06 -6.55
C GLY A 125 4.53 -3.59 -6.81
N ARG A 126 4.36 -4.67 -7.60
CA ARG A 126 3.04 -5.31 -7.80
C ARG A 126 2.45 -5.81 -6.49
N SER A 127 3.28 -6.40 -5.63
CA SER A 127 2.82 -6.84 -4.29
C SER A 127 2.38 -5.66 -3.42
N LEU A 128 3.13 -4.55 -3.45
CA LEU A 128 2.76 -3.31 -2.77
C LEU A 128 1.45 -2.74 -3.33
N GLN A 129 1.26 -2.73 -4.65
CA GLN A 129 0.05 -2.25 -5.29
C GLN A 129 -1.19 -3.02 -4.81
N SER A 130 -1.10 -4.35 -4.75
CA SER A 130 -2.19 -5.20 -4.25
C SER A 130 -2.55 -4.83 -2.80
N TYR A 131 -1.53 -4.68 -1.93
CA TYR A 131 -1.74 -4.27 -0.55
C TYR A 131 -2.41 -2.89 -0.42
N VAL A 132 -1.88 -1.88 -1.14
CA VAL A 132 -2.42 -0.50 -1.09
C VAL A 132 -3.85 -0.44 -1.61
N ARG A 133 -4.17 -1.20 -2.66
CA ARG A 133 -5.55 -1.33 -3.17
C ARG A 133 -6.50 -1.90 -2.11
N LYS A 134 -6.12 -3.00 -1.46
CA LYS A 134 -6.92 -3.63 -0.39
C LYS A 134 -7.13 -2.66 0.78
N LYS A 135 -6.08 -1.98 1.23
CA LYS A 135 -6.15 -0.97 2.30
C LYS A 135 -7.09 0.18 1.93
N ARG A 136 -6.99 0.70 0.70
CA ARG A 136 -7.87 1.77 0.21
C ARG A 136 -9.33 1.34 0.11
N LYS A 137 -9.59 0.12 -0.41
CA LYS A 137 -10.94 -0.44 -0.50
C LYS A 137 -11.56 -0.54 0.90
N ALA A 138 -10.85 -1.13 1.87
CA ALA A 138 -11.30 -1.22 3.25
C ALA A 138 -11.60 0.14 3.89
N GLY A 139 -10.76 1.14 3.65
CA GLY A 139 -10.99 2.52 4.13
C GLY A 139 -12.27 3.13 3.54
N LEU A 140 -12.48 2.99 2.23
CA LEU A 140 -13.69 3.50 1.56
C LEU A 140 -14.97 2.79 2.05
N GLU A 141 -14.90 1.51 2.33
CA GLU A 141 -16.03 0.76 2.89
C GLU A 141 -16.36 1.23 4.31
N GLU A 142 -15.35 1.44 5.14
CA GLU A 142 -15.57 1.96 6.48
C GLU A 142 -16.15 3.39 6.47
N GLU A 143 -15.68 4.27 5.58
CA GLU A 143 -16.28 5.60 5.39
C GLU A 143 -17.75 5.50 4.97
N LYS A 144 -18.09 4.61 4.04
CA LYS A 144 -19.49 4.38 3.64
C LYS A 144 -20.32 3.89 4.81
N ARG A 145 -19.79 2.96 5.60
CA ARG A 145 -20.44 2.41 6.78
C ARG A 145 -20.71 3.49 7.83
N GLN A 146 -19.76 4.37 8.08
CA GLN A 146 -19.93 5.49 9.03
C GLN A 146 -20.98 6.50 8.54
N LYS A 147 -20.95 6.86 7.25
CA LYS A 147 -21.98 7.72 6.64
C LYS A 147 -23.37 7.11 6.77
N PHE A 148 -23.50 5.81 6.49
CA PHE A 148 -24.77 5.09 6.62
C PHE A 148 -25.28 5.10 8.07
N LYS A 149 -24.41 4.88 9.05
CA LYS A 149 -24.79 4.98 10.47
C LYS A 149 -25.38 6.35 10.81
N GLY A 150 -24.76 7.45 10.33
CA GLY A 150 -25.29 8.79 10.48
C GLY A 150 -26.69 8.95 9.90
N TYR A 151 -26.90 8.50 8.66
CA TYR A 151 -28.22 8.54 8.00
C TYR A 151 -29.28 7.70 8.73
N ALA A 152 -28.91 6.48 9.19
CA ALA A 152 -29.84 5.63 9.93
C ALA A 152 -30.39 6.32 11.19
N THR A 153 -29.53 7.01 11.94
CA THR A 153 -29.93 7.77 13.13
C THR A 153 -30.86 8.93 12.78
N GLU A 154 -30.57 9.70 11.71
CA GLU A 154 -31.40 10.80 11.27
C GLU A 154 -32.79 10.33 10.77
N VAL A 155 -32.80 9.28 9.96
CA VAL A 155 -34.05 8.68 9.44
C VAL A 155 -34.89 8.13 10.58
N ALA A 156 -34.30 7.39 11.52
CA ALA A 156 -35.03 6.87 12.67
C ALA A 156 -35.65 7.99 13.49
N GLY A 157 -34.93 9.10 13.71
CA GLY A 157 -35.45 10.29 14.39
C GLY A 157 -36.59 10.98 13.64
N ALA A 158 -36.49 11.08 12.31
CA ALA A 158 -37.53 11.69 11.47
C ALA A 158 -38.82 10.84 11.45
N VAL A 159 -38.68 9.51 11.28
CA VAL A 159 -39.80 8.55 11.29
C VAL A 159 -40.50 8.58 12.67
N ALA A 160 -39.74 8.58 13.75
CA ALA A 160 -40.31 8.66 15.09
C ALA A 160 -41.09 9.95 15.32
N LYS A 161 -40.62 11.11 14.81
CA LYS A 161 -41.33 12.38 14.86
C LYS A 161 -42.63 12.37 14.06
N LEU A 162 -42.62 11.71 12.88
CA LEU A 162 -43.85 11.56 12.07
C LEU A 162 -44.89 10.69 12.79
N ILE A 163 -44.50 9.56 13.36
CA ILE A 163 -45.38 8.68 14.15
C ILE A 163 -45.94 9.44 15.36
N ALA A 164 -45.13 10.24 16.04
CA ALA A 164 -45.57 11.04 17.16
C ALA A 164 -46.57 12.14 16.76
N LYS A 165 -46.45 12.70 15.55
CA LYS A 165 -47.36 13.73 15.04
C LYS A 165 -48.75 13.21 14.72
N ASP A 166 -48.81 11.97 14.20
CA ASP A 166 -50.09 11.30 13.87
C ASP A 166 -50.81 10.71 15.09
N SER A 167 -50.06 10.44 16.18
CA SER A 167 -50.63 9.79 17.38
C SER A 167 -50.68 10.76 18.55
N TYR A 168 -51.85 11.36 18.79
CA TYR A 168 -52.12 12.37 19.83
C TYR A 168 -51.87 11.89 21.28
N LYS A 169 -51.35 10.68 21.54
CA LYS A 169 -51.18 10.07 22.86
C LYS A 169 -49.91 9.31 23.12
N ILE A 170 -48.87 9.41 22.26
CA ILE A 170 -47.64 8.64 22.53
C ILE A 170 -46.80 9.37 23.60
N LYS A 171 -46.49 8.67 24.68
CA LYS A 171 -45.57 9.16 25.72
C LYS A 171 -44.16 9.26 25.18
N LYS A 172 -43.38 10.26 25.63
CA LYS A 172 -42.01 10.50 25.20
C LYS A 172 -41.09 9.24 25.29
N GLU A 173 -41.28 8.43 26.32
CA GLU A 173 -40.55 7.16 26.52
C GLU A 173 -40.86 6.10 25.46
N GLU A 174 -42.08 6.03 24.95
CA GLU A 174 -42.46 5.09 23.88
C GLU A 174 -41.88 5.55 22.53
N LEU A 175 -41.77 6.85 22.33
CA LEU A 175 -41.15 7.46 21.16
C LEU A 175 -39.65 7.14 21.12
N GLU A 176 -38.92 7.29 22.22
CA GLU A 176 -37.50 6.99 22.35
C GLU A 176 -37.24 5.47 22.11
N LYS A 177 -38.07 4.59 22.68
CA LYS A 177 -37.98 3.14 22.46
C LYS A 177 -38.23 2.77 21.00
N SER A 178 -39.20 3.41 20.33
CA SER A 178 -39.49 3.19 18.91
C SER A 178 -38.34 3.67 18.03
N THR A 179 -37.76 4.83 18.31
CA THR A 179 -36.60 5.38 17.59
C THR A 179 -35.42 4.42 17.69
N THR A 180 -35.09 3.96 18.89
CA THR A 180 -33.98 3.02 19.11
C THR A 180 -34.20 1.67 18.42
N LYS A 181 -35.46 1.18 18.36
CA LYS A 181 -35.81 -0.05 17.66
C LYS A 181 -35.65 0.07 16.15
N ILE A 182 -36.11 1.18 15.57
CA ILE A 182 -35.96 1.48 14.13
C ILE A 182 -34.49 1.62 13.76
N GLU A 183 -33.71 2.37 14.53
CA GLU A 183 -32.28 2.56 14.34
C GLU A 183 -31.53 1.21 14.33
N LYS A 184 -31.77 0.35 15.35
CA LYS A 184 -31.19 -0.99 15.43
C LYS A 184 -31.55 -1.86 14.22
N SER A 185 -32.82 -1.81 13.79
CA SER A 185 -33.26 -2.57 12.61
C SER A 185 -32.58 -2.11 11.33
N LEU A 186 -32.44 -0.79 11.12
CA LEU A 186 -31.75 -0.23 9.96
C LEU A 186 -30.25 -0.60 9.96
N LEU A 187 -29.59 -0.51 11.12
CA LEU A 187 -28.20 -0.88 11.27
C LEU A 187 -27.96 -2.37 11.02
N ALA A 188 -28.80 -3.25 11.56
CA ALA A 188 -28.70 -4.69 11.34
C ALA A 188 -28.89 -5.07 9.86
N THR A 189 -29.86 -4.44 9.18
CA THR A 189 -30.06 -4.64 7.74
C THR A 189 -28.85 -4.19 6.93
N ALA A 190 -28.28 -3.05 7.27
CA ALA A 190 -27.07 -2.56 6.62
C ALA A 190 -25.87 -3.50 6.83
N GLU A 191 -25.66 -3.99 8.04
CA GLU A 191 -24.57 -4.93 8.33
C GLU A 191 -24.71 -6.23 7.53
N THR A 192 -25.92 -6.72 7.35
CA THR A 192 -26.20 -7.89 6.51
C THR A 192 -25.89 -7.60 5.03
N MET A 193 -26.28 -6.43 4.51
CA MET A 193 -26.00 -6.05 3.12
C MET A 193 -24.49 -5.85 2.85
N TYR A 194 -23.76 -5.30 3.82
CA TYR A 194 -22.31 -5.13 3.70
C TYR A 194 -21.51 -6.42 3.86
N SER A 195 -22.00 -7.39 4.66
CA SER A 195 -21.38 -8.71 4.78
C SER A 195 -21.59 -9.59 3.56
N SER A 196 -22.80 -9.61 3.00
CA SER A 196 -23.08 -10.36 1.76
C SER A 196 -22.38 -9.79 0.52
N GLY A 197 -22.12 -8.48 0.48
CA GLY A 197 -21.30 -7.87 -0.57
C GLY A 197 -19.83 -8.28 -0.52
N LYS A 198 -19.30 -8.61 0.65
CA LYS A 198 -17.92 -9.12 0.80
C LYS A 198 -17.74 -10.53 0.25
N GLU A 199 -18.72 -11.42 0.44
CA GLU A 199 -18.66 -12.81 -0.06
C GLU A 199 -18.67 -12.87 -1.60
N LEU A 200 -19.32 -11.92 -2.28
CA LEU A 200 -19.35 -11.88 -3.74
C LEU A 200 -18.03 -11.35 -4.35
N ASP A 201 -17.35 -10.44 -3.67
CA ASP A 201 -16.07 -9.86 -4.15
C ASP A 201 -14.87 -10.80 -3.89
N GLU A 202 -14.92 -11.66 -2.86
CA GLU A 202 -13.85 -12.64 -2.58
C GLU A 202 -13.86 -13.82 -3.57
N THR A 203 -15.01 -14.17 -4.14
CA THR A 203 -15.12 -15.23 -5.15
C THR A 203 -14.69 -14.80 -6.55
N GLU A 204 -14.69 -13.51 -6.88
CA GLU A 204 -14.17 -12.99 -8.16
C GLU A 204 -12.64 -12.80 -8.19
N GLU A 205 -11.97 -12.71 -7.02
CA GLU A 205 -10.51 -12.55 -6.93
C GLU A 205 -9.74 -13.90 -6.91
N GLU A 206 -10.41 -15.05 -6.74
CA GLU A 206 -9.78 -16.39 -6.80
C GLU A 206 -9.72 -16.99 -8.21
N ASP A 207 -10.40 -16.40 -9.19
CA ASP A 207 -10.51 -16.91 -10.58
C ASP A 207 -9.68 -16.08 -11.60
N GLU A 208 -8.81 -15.12 -11.20
CA GLU A 208 -7.81 -14.41 -12.02
C GLU A 208 -6.37 -14.74 -11.58
#